data_5b4ab14b9dac09d8e137f882c12bd6c2
#
_entry.id   5b4ab14b9dac09d8e137f882c12bd6c2
#
_cell.length_a   1.000
_cell.length_b   1.000
_cell.length_c   1.000
_cell.angle_alpha   90.00
_cell.angle_beta   90.00
_cell.angle_gamma   90.00
#
_symmetry.space_group_name_H-M   'P 1'
#
loop_
_entity.id
_entity.type
_entity.pdbx_description
1 polymer ?
#
loop_
_entity_poly.entity_id
_entity_poly.type
_entity_poly.pdbx_seq_one_letter_code
_entity_poly.pdbx_strand_id
1 'polypeptide(L)'
;AYTNTFEDLQQMRQLPGLASQNLMAEGYGYGGEGDWKVSAMTSLIKRMTEGLGGGTTFMEDYTYHLEKGNELSLGAHMLEICPSITTDKARIEVHELGIGGKEPPARLVFEGHPGNAILASLVDMGGRVRLIVNEIEVVKPIYRMPNLPVARVMWKPQPDLNQASHLWMLAGGAHHAVLSYDATAEMLEDWCEIMGIEFVHINNQTTVSSLKQQLFLSDLAWKLQ
;
A
#
# COMPACT_ATOMS: atom_id res chain seq x y z
N ALA A 1 -8.67 -12.95 -4.10
CA ALA A 1 -7.43 -12.46 -3.49
C ALA A 1 -6.46 -13.62 -3.23
N TYR A 2 -5.17 -13.39 -3.25
CA TYR A 2 -4.14 -14.39 -3.00
C TYR A 2 -2.86 -13.73 -2.49
N THR A 3 -2.01 -14.53 -1.88
CA THR A 3 -0.66 -14.17 -1.44
C THR A 3 0.31 -15.29 -1.77
N ASN A 4 1.59 -15.00 -1.81
CA ASN A 4 2.66 -15.98 -1.96
C ASN A 4 3.84 -15.61 -1.07
N THR A 5 4.78 -16.53 -0.94
CA THR A 5 6.09 -16.31 -0.31
C THR A 5 7.20 -16.44 -1.36
N PHE A 6 8.43 -16.09 -1.03
CA PHE A 6 9.57 -16.26 -1.93
C PHE A 6 10.11 -17.69 -1.95
N GLU A 7 9.76 -18.52 -0.98
CA GLU A 7 10.41 -19.81 -0.73
C GLU A 7 9.59 -21.00 -1.22
N ASP A 8 8.26 -21.00 -1.02
CA ASP A 8 7.42 -22.17 -1.27
C ASP A 8 6.84 -22.27 -2.69
N LEU A 9 7.59 -21.81 -3.69
CA LEU A 9 7.14 -21.81 -5.08
C LEU A 9 7.51 -23.10 -5.85
N GLN A 10 7.93 -24.14 -5.14
CA GLN A 10 8.22 -25.48 -5.67
C GLN A 10 8.97 -25.47 -7.02
N GLN A 11 8.36 -26.00 -8.09
CA GLN A 11 8.95 -26.12 -9.42
C GLN A 11 8.98 -24.83 -10.24
N MET A 12 8.43 -23.73 -9.74
CA MET A 12 8.49 -22.45 -10.44
C MET A 12 9.93 -21.96 -10.52
N ARG A 13 10.40 -21.73 -11.75
CA ARG A 13 11.79 -21.30 -12.00
C ARG A 13 12.00 -19.83 -11.67
N GLN A 14 10.95 -19.00 -11.74
CA GLN A 14 10.97 -17.56 -11.49
C GLN A 14 9.90 -17.17 -10.49
N LEU A 15 10.10 -16.07 -9.78
CA LEU A 15 9.05 -15.45 -8.98
C LEU A 15 7.95 -14.92 -9.91
N PRO A 16 6.64 -15.06 -9.55
CA PRO A 16 5.52 -14.78 -10.44
C PRO A 16 5.14 -13.28 -10.52
N GLY A 17 6.13 -12.37 -10.60
CA GLY A 17 5.88 -10.93 -10.56
C GLY A 17 4.96 -10.44 -11.68
N LEU A 18 5.28 -10.75 -12.94
CA LEU A 18 4.45 -10.36 -14.07
C LEU A 18 3.04 -10.96 -13.99
N ALA A 19 2.91 -12.22 -13.52
CA ALA A 19 1.61 -12.84 -13.36
C ALA A 19 0.79 -12.13 -12.25
N SER A 20 1.41 -11.79 -11.12
CA SER A 20 0.77 -11.05 -10.04
C SER A 20 0.29 -9.66 -10.48
N GLN A 21 1.11 -8.95 -11.24
CA GLN A 21 0.75 -7.64 -11.81
C GLN A 21 -0.47 -7.73 -12.75
N ASN A 22 -0.48 -8.74 -13.63
CA ASN A 22 -1.60 -8.96 -14.56
C ASN A 22 -2.87 -9.37 -13.82
N LEU A 23 -2.79 -10.29 -12.86
CA LEU A 23 -3.96 -10.68 -12.06
C LEU A 23 -4.54 -9.50 -11.27
N MET A 24 -3.69 -8.65 -10.70
CA MET A 24 -4.20 -7.42 -10.07
C MET A 24 -4.86 -6.47 -11.08
N ALA A 25 -4.37 -6.37 -12.32
CA ALA A 25 -5.02 -5.58 -13.37
C ALA A 25 -6.40 -6.15 -13.75
N GLU A 26 -6.60 -7.46 -13.61
CA GLU A 26 -7.88 -8.14 -13.79
C GLU A 26 -8.81 -8.07 -12.56
N GLY A 27 -8.42 -7.33 -11.51
CA GLY A 27 -9.25 -7.11 -10.31
C GLY A 27 -8.97 -8.06 -9.14
N TYR A 28 -7.99 -8.96 -9.24
CA TYR A 28 -7.59 -9.78 -8.10
C TYR A 28 -6.86 -8.93 -7.04
N GLY A 29 -7.06 -9.30 -5.76
CA GLY A 29 -6.27 -8.75 -4.67
C GLY A 29 -4.98 -9.54 -4.50
N TYR A 30 -3.90 -8.83 -4.21
CA TYR A 30 -2.58 -9.38 -3.90
C TYR A 30 -1.99 -8.72 -2.66
N GLY A 31 -1.26 -9.49 -1.87
CA GLY A 31 -0.39 -9.04 -0.80
C GLY A 31 0.86 -9.90 -0.80
N GLY A 32 2.03 -9.30 -0.71
CA GLY A 32 3.31 -10.02 -0.69
C GLY A 32 3.53 -10.79 0.61
N GLU A 33 4.45 -11.76 0.58
CA GLU A 33 5.07 -12.38 1.76
C GLU A 33 4.09 -13.02 2.77
N GLY A 34 2.97 -13.56 2.25
CA GLY A 34 1.96 -14.18 3.11
C GLY A 34 0.95 -13.19 3.70
N ASP A 35 1.00 -11.89 3.36
CA ASP A 35 0.10 -10.87 3.88
C ASP A 35 -1.30 -10.98 3.28
N TRP A 36 -2.09 -11.90 3.83
CA TRP A 36 -3.46 -12.13 3.41
C TRP A 36 -4.40 -10.95 3.73
N LYS A 37 -4.09 -10.14 4.76
CA LYS A 37 -4.91 -8.97 5.13
C LYS A 37 -4.83 -7.90 4.07
N VAL A 38 -3.62 -7.54 3.65
CA VAL A 38 -3.44 -6.59 2.55
C VAL A 38 -3.97 -7.15 1.23
N SER A 39 -3.80 -8.45 0.99
CA SER A 39 -4.39 -9.12 -0.17
C SER A 39 -5.92 -8.98 -0.21
N ALA A 40 -6.59 -9.22 0.91
CA ALA A 40 -8.04 -9.06 1.06
C ALA A 40 -8.47 -7.61 0.87
N MET A 41 -7.75 -6.66 1.49
CA MET A 41 -8.02 -5.22 1.35
C MET A 41 -7.82 -4.74 -0.09
N THR A 42 -6.78 -5.19 -0.79
CA THR A 42 -6.58 -4.86 -2.21
C THR A 42 -7.78 -5.30 -3.05
N SER A 43 -8.29 -6.52 -2.82
CA SER A 43 -9.48 -7.03 -3.51
C SER A 43 -10.74 -6.24 -3.16
N LEU A 44 -10.93 -5.93 -1.88
CA LEU A 44 -12.08 -5.16 -1.41
C LEU A 44 -12.11 -3.77 -2.05
N ILE A 45 -11.02 -3.01 -1.93
CA ILE A 45 -10.95 -1.65 -2.45
C ILE A 45 -11.15 -1.64 -3.98
N LYS A 46 -10.55 -2.59 -4.71
CA LYS A 46 -10.80 -2.73 -6.16
C LYS A 46 -12.29 -2.95 -6.48
N ARG A 47 -13.01 -3.70 -5.64
CA ARG A 47 -14.46 -3.91 -5.81
C ARG A 47 -15.28 -2.68 -5.46
N MET A 48 -14.93 -1.98 -4.39
CA MET A 48 -15.61 -0.75 -3.99
C MET A 48 -15.45 0.37 -5.03
N THR A 49 -14.33 0.38 -5.73
CA THR A 49 -13.98 1.41 -6.73
C THR A 49 -14.12 0.92 -8.18
N GLU A 50 -14.86 -0.17 -8.40
CA GLU A 50 -15.05 -0.73 -9.74
C GLU A 50 -15.71 0.30 -10.67
N GLY A 51 -15.10 0.52 -11.84
CA GLY A 51 -15.56 1.51 -12.82
C GLY A 51 -14.98 2.92 -12.64
N LEU A 52 -14.25 3.19 -11.56
CA LEU A 52 -13.44 4.40 -11.42
C LEU A 52 -12.06 4.17 -12.04
N GLY A 53 -11.44 5.19 -12.55
CA GLY A 53 -10.28 5.03 -13.44
C GLY A 53 -8.90 5.29 -12.82
N GLY A 54 -8.82 5.57 -11.52
CA GLY A 54 -7.57 5.96 -10.86
C GLY A 54 -6.65 4.82 -10.52
N GLY A 55 -7.22 3.66 -10.22
CA GLY A 55 -6.47 2.43 -9.95
C GLY A 55 -6.15 2.18 -8.47
N THR A 56 -5.98 0.89 -8.17
CA THR A 56 -5.67 0.39 -6.83
C THR A 56 -4.61 -0.70 -6.91
N THR A 57 -3.66 -0.69 -5.99
CA THR A 57 -2.54 -1.64 -5.95
C THR A 57 -2.12 -1.99 -4.52
N PHE A 58 -1.56 -3.19 -4.36
CA PHE A 58 -0.65 -3.49 -3.27
C PHE A 58 0.56 -2.54 -3.31
N MET A 59 1.05 -2.10 -2.16
CA MET A 59 2.16 -1.16 -2.03
C MET A 59 2.96 -1.40 -0.76
N GLU A 60 4.27 -1.14 -0.83
CA GLU A 60 5.17 -1.09 0.30
C GLU A 60 5.86 0.29 0.36
N ASP A 61 6.05 0.85 1.53
CA ASP A 61 6.90 2.01 1.75
C ASP A 61 8.38 1.58 1.73
N TYR A 62 8.94 1.52 0.55
CA TYR A 62 10.23 0.87 0.26
C TYR A 62 11.44 1.63 0.79
N THR A 63 11.44 2.97 0.69
CA THR A 63 12.48 3.84 1.23
C THR A 63 12.03 5.31 1.27
N TYR A 64 12.86 6.18 1.83
CA TYR A 64 12.52 7.58 2.07
C TYR A 64 13.55 8.52 1.49
N HIS A 65 13.09 9.66 0.98
CA HIS A 65 13.90 10.80 0.64
C HIS A 65 13.78 11.82 1.78
N LEU A 66 14.90 12.11 2.46
CA LEU A 66 14.93 12.87 3.72
C LEU A 66 15.51 14.27 3.56
N GLU A 67 15.58 14.81 2.34
CA GLU A 67 16.01 16.18 2.12
C GLU A 67 15.01 17.15 2.75
N LYS A 68 15.51 18.01 3.65
CA LYS A 68 14.68 18.94 4.42
C LYS A 68 13.83 19.85 3.52
N GLY A 69 12.52 19.81 3.71
CA GLY A 69 11.54 20.58 2.93
C GLY A 69 11.12 19.90 1.63
N ASN A 70 11.65 18.72 1.34
CA ASN A 70 11.30 17.89 0.18
C ASN A 70 11.24 16.40 0.55
N GLU A 71 10.81 16.13 1.78
CA GLU A 71 10.73 14.78 2.30
C GLU A 71 9.62 13.98 1.57
N LEU A 72 9.97 12.79 1.09
CA LEU A 72 9.08 11.93 0.32
C LEU A 72 9.24 10.46 0.73
N SER A 73 8.17 9.69 0.61
CA SER A 73 8.25 8.23 0.58
C SER A 73 8.38 7.75 -0.85
N LEU A 74 9.21 6.73 -1.06
CA LEU A 74 9.22 5.93 -2.28
C LEU A 74 8.47 4.64 -2.01
N GLY A 75 7.40 4.41 -2.75
CA GLY A 75 6.66 3.15 -2.73
C GLY A 75 7.00 2.29 -3.91
N ALA A 76 7.23 1.03 -3.61
CA ALA A 76 7.51 -0.01 -4.58
C ALA A 76 7.23 -1.37 -3.95
N HIS A 77 7.35 -2.41 -4.71
CA HIS A 77 7.65 -3.77 -4.28
C HIS A 77 8.55 -4.40 -5.35
N MET A 78 9.19 -5.49 -5.04
CA MET A 78 10.20 -6.06 -5.93
C MET A 78 9.64 -6.40 -7.31
N LEU A 79 8.36 -6.79 -7.41
CA LEU A 79 7.74 -7.27 -8.64
C LEU A 79 6.27 -6.82 -8.83
N GLU A 80 5.49 -6.67 -7.75
CA GLU A 80 4.04 -6.89 -7.78
C GLU A 80 3.20 -5.62 -7.62
N ILE A 81 3.60 -4.50 -8.21
CA ILE A 81 2.76 -3.29 -8.26
C ILE A 81 1.83 -3.37 -9.49
N CYS A 82 0.53 -3.12 -9.27
CA CYS A 82 -0.49 -3.19 -10.30
C CYS A 82 -0.34 -2.10 -11.36
N PRO A 83 -0.36 -2.42 -12.66
CA PRO A 83 -0.26 -1.41 -13.70
C PRO A 83 -1.50 -0.50 -13.83
N SER A 84 -2.58 -0.75 -13.09
CA SER A 84 -3.75 0.15 -13.08
C SER A 84 -3.44 1.57 -12.56
N ILE A 85 -2.34 1.76 -11.85
CA ILE A 85 -1.94 3.06 -11.28
C ILE A 85 -1.07 3.91 -12.20
N THR A 86 -0.83 3.49 -13.43
CA THR A 86 -0.05 4.28 -14.39
C THR A 86 -0.88 4.68 -15.60
N THR A 87 -0.62 5.88 -16.11
CA THR A 87 -1.13 6.36 -17.42
C THR A 87 -0.13 6.14 -18.53
N ASP A 88 1.11 5.79 -18.20
CA ASP A 88 2.17 5.55 -19.15
C ASP A 88 2.21 4.08 -19.60
N LYS A 89 2.87 3.83 -20.72
CA LYS A 89 3.08 2.47 -21.22
C LYS A 89 4.09 1.74 -20.31
N ALA A 90 3.62 0.74 -19.56
CA ALA A 90 4.49 -0.14 -18.79
C ALA A 90 5.43 -0.94 -19.72
N ARG A 91 6.69 -1.12 -19.32
CA ARG A 91 7.69 -1.92 -20.02
C ARG A 91 7.87 -3.26 -19.33
N ILE A 92 7.96 -4.34 -20.11
CA ILE A 92 8.36 -5.64 -19.57
C ILE A 92 9.89 -5.68 -19.52
N GLU A 93 10.43 -5.91 -18.34
CA GLU A 93 11.86 -6.01 -18.11
C GLU A 93 12.19 -7.30 -17.32
N VAL A 94 13.41 -7.84 -17.52
CA VAL A 94 13.93 -9.00 -16.82
C VAL A 94 15.22 -8.57 -16.12
N HIS A 95 15.24 -8.69 -14.81
CA HIS A 95 16.40 -8.34 -13.99
C HIS A 95 16.65 -9.38 -12.92
N GLU A 96 17.90 -9.52 -12.54
CA GLU A 96 18.26 -10.35 -11.39
C GLU A 96 17.57 -9.85 -10.12
N LEU A 97 17.24 -10.80 -9.25
CA LEU A 97 16.69 -10.54 -7.94
C LEU A 97 17.39 -11.45 -6.93
N GLY A 98 18.08 -10.87 -5.96
CA GLY A 98 18.88 -11.59 -4.98
C GLY A 98 18.07 -12.32 -3.88
N ILE A 99 16.77 -12.54 -4.11
CA ILE A 99 15.84 -13.16 -3.14
C ILE A 99 15.25 -14.42 -3.76
N GLY A 100 14.99 -15.43 -2.92
CA GLY A 100 14.30 -16.66 -3.30
C GLY A 100 15.13 -17.64 -4.13
N GLY A 101 16.37 -17.31 -4.49
CA GLY A 101 17.26 -18.22 -5.23
C GLY A 101 16.70 -18.68 -6.58
N LYS A 102 15.84 -17.88 -7.21
CA LYS A 102 15.17 -18.16 -8.49
C LYS A 102 15.89 -17.48 -9.65
N GLU A 103 15.55 -17.89 -10.88
CA GLU A 103 16.01 -17.24 -12.10
C GLU A 103 15.45 -15.81 -12.20
N PRO A 104 16.11 -14.89 -12.96
CA PRO A 104 15.66 -13.51 -13.12
C PRO A 104 14.19 -13.41 -13.55
N PRO A 105 13.30 -12.81 -12.74
CA PRO A 105 11.88 -12.76 -13.06
C PRO A 105 11.56 -11.61 -14.02
N ALA A 106 10.56 -11.83 -14.87
CA ALA A 106 9.93 -10.77 -15.66
C ALA A 106 9.00 -9.95 -14.81
N ARG A 107 8.99 -8.65 -15.04
CA ARG A 107 8.12 -7.66 -14.37
C ARG A 107 7.75 -6.50 -15.28
N LEU A 108 6.63 -5.85 -14.98
CA LEU A 108 6.29 -4.56 -15.55
C LEU A 108 7.01 -3.45 -14.75
N VAL A 109 7.67 -2.56 -15.46
CA VAL A 109 8.35 -1.38 -14.90
C VAL A 109 7.66 -0.12 -15.40
N PHE A 110 7.21 0.71 -14.47
CA PHE A 110 6.50 1.96 -14.74
C PHE A 110 6.55 2.88 -13.50
N GLU A 111 6.09 4.11 -13.68
CA GLU A 111 5.85 5.06 -12.60
C GLU A 111 4.34 5.29 -12.46
N GLY A 112 3.83 5.35 -11.22
CA GLY A 112 2.45 5.74 -10.97
C GLY A 112 2.21 7.20 -11.34
N HIS A 113 0.99 7.54 -11.76
CA HIS A 113 0.64 8.90 -12.12
C HIS A 113 0.53 9.81 -10.89
N PRO A 114 0.89 11.09 -10.98
CA PRO A 114 0.68 12.05 -9.89
C PRO A 114 -0.80 12.26 -9.60
N GLY A 115 -1.13 12.50 -8.33
CA GLY A 115 -2.51 12.77 -7.90
C GLY A 115 -2.73 12.49 -6.42
N ASN A 116 -3.89 12.87 -5.92
CA ASN A 116 -4.30 12.51 -4.57
C ASN A 116 -4.62 11.02 -4.51
N ALA A 117 -4.24 10.39 -3.42
CA ALA A 117 -4.48 8.98 -3.16
C ALA A 117 -4.56 8.71 -1.65
N ILE A 118 -4.86 7.49 -1.30
CA ILE A 118 -4.79 7.01 0.08
C ILE A 118 -3.87 5.80 0.18
N LEU A 119 -3.28 5.61 1.37
CA LEU A 119 -2.74 4.34 1.82
C LEU A 119 -3.67 3.75 2.86
N ALA A 120 -3.97 2.46 2.75
CA ALA A 120 -4.82 1.75 3.70
C ALA A 120 -4.12 0.47 4.19
N SER A 121 -4.02 0.28 5.51
CA SER A 121 -3.42 -0.89 6.13
C SER A 121 -4.37 -1.51 7.15
N LEU A 122 -4.70 -2.79 6.97
CA LEU A 122 -5.55 -3.55 7.87
C LEU A 122 -4.66 -4.35 8.83
N VAL A 123 -4.74 -4.04 10.12
CA VAL A 123 -3.87 -4.62 11.13
C VAL A 123 -4.66 -5.34 12.22
N ASP A 124 -4.05 -6.39 12.77
CA ASP A 124 -4.58 -7.15 13.89
C ASP A 124 -4.05 -6.57 15.19
N MET A 125 -4.95 -6.17 16.08
CA MET A 125 -4.65 -5.58 17.37
C MET A 125 -4.80 -6.57 18.54
N GLY A 126 -4.79 -7.88 18.25
CA GLY A 126 -4.87 -8.91 19.28
C GLY A 126 -6.25 -9.07 19.92
N GLY A 127 -7.28 -9.07 19.14
CA GLY A 127 -8.68 -9.24 19.59
C GLY A 127 -9.66 -8.38 18.81
N ARG A 128 -9.16 -7.44 18.07
CA ARG A 128 -9.89 -6.61 17.09
C ARG A 128 -9.04 -6.31 15.89
N VAL A 129 -9.68 -5.89 14.82
CA VAL A 129 -9.02 -5.44 13.59
C VAL A 129 -9.14 -3.92 13.50
N ARG A 130 -8.08 -3.28 13.05
CA ARG A 130 -8.02 -1.84 12.81
C ARG A 130 -7.67 -1.57 11.36
N LEU A 131 -8.42 -0.70 10.71
CA LEU A 131 -8.05 -0.11 9.42
C LEU A 131 -7.44 1.27 9.65
N ILE A 132 -6.23 1.46 9.14
CA ILE A 132 -5.51 2.73 9.19
C ILE A 132 -5.47 3.28 7.77
N VAL A 133 -5.91 4.52 7.60
CA VAL A 133 -5.89 5.23 6.32
C VAL A 133 -5.06 6.50 6.46
N ASN A 134 -4.13 6.71 5.54
CA ASN A 134 -3.39 7.97 5.41
C ASN A 134 -3.65 8.59 4.04
N GLU A 135 -4.05 9.86 4.02
CA GLU A 135 -4.11 10.65 2.79
C GLU A 135 -2.70 11.00 2.31
N ILE A 136 -2.48 10.90 1.01
CA ILE A 136 -1.19 11.14 0.39
C ILE A 136 -1.34 11.94 -0.91
N GLU A 137 -0.28 12.63 -1.30
CA GLU A 137 -0.14 13.22 -2.63
C GLU A 137 0.96 12.49 -3.40
N VAL A 138 0.60 11.70 -4.40
CA VAL A 138 1.59 11.10 -5.31
C VAL A 138 2.16 12.18 -6.19
N VAL A 139 3.49 12.23 -6.27
CA VAL A 139 4.25 13.21 -7.03
C VAL A 139 5.14 12.54 -8.09
N LYS A 140 5.59 13.30 -9.06
CA LYS A 140 6.57 12.78 -10.02
C LYS A 140 7.89 12.47 -9.29
N PRO A 141 8.56 11.36 -9.63
CA PRO A 141 9.88 11.07 -9.10
C PRO A 141 10.86 12.22 -9.34
N ILE A 142 11.56 12.62 -8.28
CA ILE A 142 12.54 13.73 -8.34
C ILE A 142 13.84 13.34 -9.01
N TYR A 143 14.13 12.02 -9.10
CA TYR A 143 15.33 11.46 -9.72
C TYR A 143 15.00 10.30 -10.64
N ARG A 144 15.84 10.12 -11.67
CA ARG A 144 15.87 8.84 -12.39
C ARG A 144 16.50 7.78 -11.47
N MET A 145 15.92 6.59 -11.44
CA MET A 145 16.35 5.48 -10.59
C MET A 145 16.72 4.25 -11.46
N PRO A 146 17.82 4.34 -12.25
CA PRO A 146 18.18 3.27 -13.19
C PRO A 146 18.52 1.94 -12.49
N ASN A 147 18.92 2.00 -11.22
CA ASN A 147 19.26 0.83 -10.41
C ASN A 147 18.07 0.26 -9.62
N LEU A 148 16.87 0.81 -9.83
CA LEU A 148 15.62 0.33 -9.24
C LEU A 148 14.63 -0.03 -10.36
N PRO A 149 14.83 -1.15 -11.07
CA PRO A 149 14.01 -1.55 -12.22
C PRO A 149 12.73 -2.23 -11.76
N VAL A 150 11.88 -1.50 -11.03
CA VAL A 150 10.59 -1.94 -10.52
C VAL A 150 9.52 -0.88 -10.78
N ALA A 151 8.26 -1.29 -10.75
CA ALA A 151 7.14 -0.34 -10.71
C ALA A 151 7.16 0.41 -9.37
N ARG A 152 6.94 1.73 -9.40
CA ARG A 152 7.12 2.60 -8.24
C ARG A 152 6.26 3.85 -8.27
N VAL A 153 6.10 4.46 -7.11
CA VAL A 153 5.52 5.78 -6.91
C VAL A 153 6.36 6.57 -5.91
N MET A 154 6.29 7.91 -5.95
CA MET A 154 6.75 8.74 -4.84
C MET A 154 5.58 9.57 -4.33
N TRP A 155 5.48 9.74 -3.01
CA TRP A 155 4.41 10.53 -2.43
C TRP A 155 4.85 11.37 -1.23
N LYS A 156 4.06 12.42 -1.01
CA LYS A 156 4.05 13.19 0.22
C LYS A 156 2.95 12.65 1.10
N PRO A 157 3.24 12.05 2.25
CA PRO A 157 2.20 11.69 3.20
C PRO A 157 1.71 12.93 3.96
N GLN A 158 0.47 12.90 4.41
CA GLN A 158 -0.09 13.95 5.24
C GLN A 158 -0.02 13.58 6.73
N PRO A 159 0.30 14.54 7.63
CA PRO A 159 0.57 15.96 7.40
C PRO A 159 1.91 16.26 6.70
N ASP A 160 2.95 15.51 7.00
CA ASP A 160 4.29 15.48 6.43
C ASP A 160 4.94 14.12 6.73
N LEU A 161 6.07 13.81 6.12
CA LEU A 161 6.70 12.49 6.27
C LEU A 161 7.02 12.14 7.72
N ASN A 162 7.54 13.07 8.50
CA ASN A 162 7.94 12.81 9.89
C ASN A 162 6.71 12.55 10.78
N GLN A 163 5.71 13.42 10.70
CA GLN A 163 4.49 13.27 11.49
C GLN A 163 3.67 12.08 11.04
N ALA A 164 3.48 11.89 9.74
CA ALA A 164 2.73 10.76 9.19
C ALA A 164 3.35 9.41 9.60
N SER A 165 4.67 9.26 9.50
CA SER A 165 5.36 8.04 9.94
C SER A 165 5.18 7.80 11.43
N HIS A 166 5.24 8.86 12.26
CA HIS A 166 4.98 8.74 13.70
C HIS A 166 3.53 8.32 13.98
N LEU A 167 2.55 8.96 13.33
CA LEU A 167 1.13 8.64 13.48
C LEU A 167 0.81 7.23 13.00
N TRP A 168 1.39 6.80 11.87
CA TRP A 168 1.26 5.46 11.31
C TRP A 168 1.75 4.39 12.29
N MET A 169 2.95 4.56 12.84
CA MET A 169 3.51 3.65 13.84
C MET A 169 2.69 3.64 15.14
N LEU A 170 2.21 4.79 15.63
CA LEU A 170 1.33 4.86 16.81
C LEU A 170 0.02 4.11 16.59
N ALA A 171 -0.54 4.17 15.40
CA ALA A 171 -1.76 3.44 15.04
C ALA A 171 -1.53 1.94 14.86
N GLY A 172 -0.29 1.48 14.76
CA GLY A 172 0.09 0.08 14.52
C GLY A 172 0.20 -0.27 13.04
N GLY A 173 0.38 0.72 12.16
CA GLY A 173 0.46 0.52 10.72
C GLY A 173 1.64 -0.35 10.30
N ALA A 174 1.40 -1.22 9.33
CA ALA A 174 2.42 -2.06 8.70
C ALA A 174 3.05 -1.37 7.48
N HIS A 175 4.19 -1.88 7.00
CA HIS A 175 4.80 -1.37 5.78
C HIS A 175 4.04 -1.83 4.51
N HIS A 176 3.38 -2.97 4.55
CA HIS A 176 2.45 -3.35 3.49
C HIS A 176 1.14 -2.58 3.62
N ALA A 177 0.70 -1.99 2.53
CA ALA A 177 -0.53 -1.22 2.44
C ALA A 177 -1.21 -1.40 1.08
N VAL A 178 -2.41 -0.89 0.96
CA VAL A 178 -3.09 -0.69 -0.33
C VAL A 178 -3.00 0.78 -0.69
N LEU A 179 -2.47 1.10 -1.87
CA LEU A 179 -2.54 2.43 -2.46
C LEU A 179 -3.74 2.48 -3.40
N SER A 180 -4.59 3.49 -3.26
CA SER A 180 -5.73 3.73 -4.15
C SER A 180 -5.90 5.20 -4.46
N TYR A 181 -6.10 5.51 -5.75
CA TYR A 181 -6.46 6.84 -6.21
C TYR A 181 -7.97 7.10 -6.21
N ASP A 182 -8.77 6.03 -6.13
CA ASP A 182 -10.22 6.08 -6.26
C ASP A 182 -10.95 6.00 -4.92
N ALA A 183 -10.38 5.25 -3.95
CA ALA A 183 -11.00 5.12 -2.63
C ALA A 183 -10.81 6.40 -1.81
N THR A 184 -11.84 6.75 -1.05
CA THR A 184 -11.80 7.86 -0.09
C THR A 184 -11.78 7.33 1.34
N ALA A 185 -11.31 8.16 2.28
CA ALA A 185 -11.37 7.82 3.69
C ALA A 185 -12.80 7.57 4.15
N GLU A 186 -13.77 8.37 3.67
CA GLU A 186 -15.20 8.23 3.97
C GLU A 186 -15.75 6.86 3.55
N MET A 187 -15.47 6.41 2.32
CA MET A 187 -15.89 5.06 1.85
C MET A 187 -15.38 3.95 2.75
N LEU A 188 -14.14 4.08 3.24
CA LEU A 188 -13.52 3.08 4.11
C LEU A 188 -14.01 3.18 5.55
N GLU A 189 -14.34 4.36 6.03
CA GLU A 189 -14.98 4.59 7.32
C GLU A 189 -16.36 3.94 7.38
N ASP A 190 -17.21 4.19 6.37
CA ASP A 190 -18.53 3.57 6.23
C ASP A 190 -18.42 2.02 6.23
N TRP A 191 -17.45 1.49 5.47
CA TRP A 191 -17.19 0.05 5.48
C TRP A 191 -16.79 -0.46 6.86
N CYS A 192 -15.93 0.26 7.57
CA CYS A 192 -15.50 -0.11 8.93
C CYS A 192 -16.66 -0.10 9.90
N GLU A 193 -17.58 0.88 9.82
CA GLU A 193 -18.79 0.94 10.64
C GLU A 193 -19.69 -0.27 10.40
N ILE A 194 -19.94 -0.63 9.15
CA ILE A 194 -20.75 -1.80 8.78
C ILE A 194 -20.14 -3.10 9.31
N MET A 195 -18.81 -3.22 9.25
CA MET A 195 -18.09 -4.43 9.63
C MET A 195 -17.69 -4.50 11.11
N GLY A 196 -17.93 -3.45 11.88
CA GLY A 196 -17.49 -3.36 13.28
C GLY A 196 -15.96 -3.35 13.43
N ILE A 197 -15.26 -2.71 12.49
CA ILE A 197 -13.80 -2.59 12.45
C ILE A 197 -13.41 -1.21 12.97
N GLU A 198 -12.36 -1.15 13.77
CA GLU A 198 -11.82 0.14 14.24
C GLU A 198 -11.20 0.91 13.08
N PHE A 199 -11.56 2.22 12.94
CA PHE A 199 -11.06 3.09 11.89
C PHE A 199 -10.15 4.18 12.43
N VAL A 200 -9.00 4.38 11.80
CA VAL A 200 -8.05 5.46 12.09
C VAL A 200 -7.74 6.22 10.81
N HIS A 201 -8.04 7.52 10.79
CA HIS A 201 -7.79 8.41 9.67
C HIS A 201 -6.65 9.38 9.99
N ILE A 202 -5.63 9.38 9.16
CA ILE A 202 -4.47 10.28 9.23
C ILE A 202 -4.52 11.22 8.03
N ASN A 203 -4.63 12.51 8.30
CA ASN A 203 -4.67 13.57 7.29
C ASN A 203 -3.92 14.83 7.79
N ASN A 204 -4.02 15.92 7.05
CA ASN A 204 -3.32 17.18 7.35
C ASN A 204 -3.74 17.85 8.68
N GLN A 205 -4.83 17.42 9.30
CA GLN A 205 -5.31 17.94 10.58
C GLN A 205 -4.96 17.03 11.76
N THR A 206 -4.48 15.81 11.49
CA THR A 206 -4.21 14.82 12.53
C THR A 206 -2.95 15.19 13.31
N THR A 207 -3.08 15.27 14.62
CA THR A 207 -1.96 15.52 15.54
C THR A 207 -1.66 14.28 16.37
N VAL A 208 -0.43 14.16 16.86
CA VAL A 208 -0.04 13.07 17.78
C VAL A 208 -0.95 13.06 19.04
N SER A 209 -1.31 14.23 19.54
CA SER A 209 -2.20 14.35 20.72
C SER A 209 -3.60 13.84 20.43
N SER A 210 -4.21 14.28 19.32
CA SER A 210 -5.57 13.83 18.93
C SER A 210 -5.61 12.34 18.65
N LEU A 211 -4.63 11.80 17.95
CA LEU A 211 -4.57 10.36 17.69
C LEU A 211 -4.40 9.54 18.97
N LYS A 212 -3.50 9.93 19.88
CA LYS A 212 -3.35 9.24 21.17
C LYS A 212 -4.65 9.21 21.98
N GLN A 213 -5.39 10.32 21.96
CA GLN A 213 -6.69 10.38 22.63
C GLN A 213 -7.71 9.46 21.96
N GLN A 214 -7.79 9.44 20.64
CA GLN A 214 -8.65 8.53 19.87
C GLN A 214 -8.34 7.08 20.19
N LEU A 215 -7.07 6.69 20.13
CA LEU A 215 -6.63 5.32 20.40
C LEU A 215 -6.94 4.90 21.84
N PHE A 216 -6.73 5.78 22.82
CA PHE A 216 -7.06 5.52 24.22
C PHE A 216 -8.57 5.30 24.40
N LEU A 217 -9.42 6.12 23.81
CA LEU A 217 -10.88 5.97 23.89
C LEU A 217 -11.35 4.69 23.19
N SER A 218 -10.76 4.36 22.05
CA SER A 218 -11.05 3.11 21.35
C SER A 218 -10.66 1.89 22.19
N ASP A 219 -9.47 1.89 22.78
CA ASP A 219 -9.02 0.81 23.70
C ASP A 219 -9.94 0.64 24.91
N LEU A 220 -10.44 1.76 25.45
CA LEU A 220 -11.38 1.71 26.56
C LEU A 220 -12.73 1.13 26.12
N ALA A 221 -13.27 1.57 25.01
CA ALA A 221 -14.54 1.07 24.47
C ALA A 221 -14.48 -0.44 24.21
N TRP A 222 -13.39 -0.95 23.64
CA TRP A 222 -13.21 -2.39 23.39
C TRP A 222 -13.08 -3.24 24.68
N LYS A 223 -12.51 -2.67 25.73
CA LYS A 223 -12.41 -3.37 27.04
C LYS A 223 -13.75 -3.45 27.79
N LEU A 224 -14.71 -2.64 27.41
CA LEU A 224 -16.04 -2.60 28.04
C LEU A 224 -17.09 -3.45 27.31
N GLN A 225 -16.77 -3.99 26.13
CA GLN A 225 -17.57 -4.95 25.39
C GLN A 225 -17.32 -6.38 25.87
#